data_b575544798d49c0ef030b84503c05257
#
_entry.id   b575544798d49c0ef030b84503c05257
#
_cell.length_a   1.000
_cell.length_b   1.000
_cell.length_c   1.000
_cell.angle_alpha   90.00
_cell.angle_beta   90.00
_cell.angle_gamma   90.00
#
_symmetry.space_group_name_H-M   'P 1'
#
loop_
_entity.id
_entity.type
_entity.pdbx_description
1 polymer ?
#
loop_
_entity_poly.entity_id
_entity_poly.type
_entity_poly.pdbx_seq_one_letter_code
_entity_poly.pdbx_strand_id
1 'polypeptide(L)'
;MKLKIYKLSELATLPRYEHQDDSGLDLTSIEDLEIPPGESRLIHTGIAIELPQNTEAQVRPRSGLALKHQITVLNTPGTVDEGYRGEIGVILINHGKNTFQICRGMKIAQMVIMPVIRVEVEEITEMSVTVRGAGGFGSTGA
;
A
#
# COMPACT_ATOMS: atom_id res chain seq x y z
N MET A 1 14.46 -0.65 15.32
CA MET A 1 13.64 0.52 14.90
C MET A 1 12.21 0.26 15.32
N LYS A 2 11.45 1.31 15.61
CA LYS A 2 10.06 1.17 16.10
C LYS A 2 9.09 1.92 15.20
N LEU A 3 7.99 1.27 14.82
CA LEU A 3 6.82 1.91 14.25
C LEU A 3 5.86 2.24 15.40
N LYS A 4 5.53 3.52 15.58
CA LYS A 4 4.55 3.92 16.59
C LYS A 4 3.17 3.97 15.95
N ILE A 5 2.16 3.44 16.63
CA ILE A 5 0.80 3.35 16.12
C ILE A 5 -0.15 3.98 17.13
N TYR A 6 -1.01 4.86 16.64
CA TYR A 6 -2.10 5.48 17.39
C TYR A 6 -3.44 4.93 16.91
N LYS A 7 -4.26 4.43 17.81
CA LYS A 7 -5.62 3.98 17.50
C LYS A 7 -6.57 5.17 17.49
N LEU A 8 -7.13 5.47 16.33
CA LEU A 8 -8.18 6.48 16.16
C LEU A 8 -9.56 5.92 16.50
N SER A 9 -9.70 4.60 16.51
CA SER A 9 -10.93 3.88 16.82
C SER A 9 -10.64 2.71 17.75
N GLU A 10 -11.54 2.46 18.70
CA GLU A 10 -11.48 1.25 19.55
C GLU A 10 -11.63 -0.04 18.74
N LEU A 11 -12.23 0.04 17.55
CA LEU A 11 -12.39 -1.09 16.64
C LEU A 11 -11.10 -1.43 15.88
N ALA A 12 -10.09 -0.56 15.92
CA ALA A 12 -8.85 -0.76 15.20
C ALA A 12 -8.04 -1.93 15.77
N THR A 13 -7.46 -2.71 14.87
CA THR A 13 -6.50 -3.77 15.21
C THR A 13 -5.10 -3.25 14.91
N LEU A 14 -4.16 -3.43 15.85
CA LEU A 14 -2.76 -3.08 15.61
C LEU A 14 -2.20 -3.99 14.50
N PRO A 15 -1.60 -3.41 13.45
CA PRO A 15 -0.92 -4.18 12.43
C PRO A 15 0.18 -5.07 13.02
N ARG A 16 0.29 -6.28 12.50
CA ARG A 16 1.33 -7.22 12.92
C ARG A 16 1.77 -8.08 11.75
N TYR A 17 2.98 -8.60 11.86
CA TYR A 17 3.44 -9.69 10.99
C TYR A 17 2.73 -10.97 11.41
N GLU A 18 2.17 -11.69 10.45
CA GLU A 18 1.54 -12.99 10.74
C GLU A 18 2.61 -14.05 11.04
N HIS A 19 3.72 -14.02 10.30
CA HIS A 19 4.89 -14.87 10.51
C HIS A 19 6.13 -14.02 10.78
N GLN A 20 7.11 -14.61 11.46
CA GLN A 20 8.32 -13.88 11.89
C GLN A 20 9.09 -13.24 10.72
N ASP A 21 9.10 -13.89 9.56
CA ASP A 21 9.87 -13.47 8.38
C ASP A 21 9.02 -12.74 7.34
N ASP A 22 7.78 -12.39 7.67
CA ASP A 22 6.93 -11.62 6.76
C ASP A 22 7.45 -10.20 6.54
N SER A 23 7.30 -9.69 5.33
CA SER A 23 7.66 -8.32 4.99
C SER A 23 6.54 -7.32 5.29
N GLY A 24 5.30 -7.78 5.26
CA GLY A 24 4.11 -6.94 5.38
C GLY A 24 3.39 -7.08 6.72
N LEU A 25 3.04 -5.94 7.29
CA LEU A 25 2.13 -5.84 8.44
C LEU A 25 0.70 -5.87 7.92
N ASP A 26 -0.16 -6.75 8.43
CA ASP A 26 -1.54 -6.83 8.01
C ASP A 26 -2.35 -5.59 8.43
N LEU A 27 -3.09 -5.02 7.48
CA LEU A 27 -4.06 -3.95 7.70
C LEU A 27 -5.48 -4.52 7.67
N THR A 28 -6.30 -4.16 8.66
CA THR A 28 -7.67 -4.65 8.80
C THR A 28 -8.70 -3.54 8.67
N SER A 29 -9.88 -3.89 8.15
CA SER A 29 -11.02 -2.99 8.09
C SER A 29 -11.67 -2.83 9.47
N ILE A 30 -12.14 -1.60 9.79
CA ILE A 30 -13.00 -1.34 10.95
C ILE A 30 -14.47 -1.25 10.59
N GLU A 31 -14.83 -1.49 9.33
CA GLU A 31 -16.17 -1.28 8.80
C GLU A 31 -16.63 -2.43 7.91
N ASP A 32 -17.94 -2.51 7.74
CA ASP A 32 -18.60 -3.40 6.80
C ASP A 32 -19.05 -2.58 5.59
N LEU A 33 -18.70 -2.99 4.39
CA LEU A 33 -19.17 -2.36 3.15
C LEU A 33 -19.01 -3.30 1.95
N GLU A 34 -19.67 -2.96 0.86
CA GLU A 34 -19.57 -3.69 -0.39
C GLU A 34 -18.80 -2.90 -1.44
N ILE A 35 -18.06 -3.62 -2.28
CA ILE A 35 -17.39 -3.09 -3.45
C ILE A 35 -17.97 -3.77 -4.69
N PRO A 36 -18.88 -3.12 -5.43
CA PRO A 36 -19.40 -3.66 -6.67
C PRO A 36 -18.31 -3.83 -7.73
N PRO A 37 -18.52 -4.70 -8.75
CA PRO A 37 -17.59 -4.85 -9.86
C PRO A 37 -17.26 -3.52 -10.54
N GLY A 38 -15.97 -3.26 -10.77
CA GLY A 38 -15.46 -2.05 -11.42
C GLY A 38 -15.40 -0.82 -10.52
N GLU A 39 -15.87 -0.89 -9.29
CA GLU A 39 -15.87 0.24 -8.36
C GLU A 39 -14.72 0.17 -7.34
N SER A 40 -14.39 1.32 -6.77
CA SER A 40 -13.42 1.45 -5.68
C SER A 40 -14.06 2.04 -4.44
N ARG A 41 -13.46 1.75 -3.29
CA ARG A 41 -13.87 2.28 -1.98
C ARG A 41 -12.65 2.56 -1.13
N LEU A 42 -12.70 3.64 -0.37
CA LEU A 42 -11.77 3.89 0.73
C LEU A 42 -12.22 3.08 1.94
N ILE A 43 -11.33 2.21 2.42
CA ILE A 43 -11.57 1.39 3.61
C ILE A 43 -10.79 1.98 4.78
N HIS A 44 -11.48 2.23 5.88
CA HIS A 44 -10.88 2.76 7.10
C HIS A 44 -10.24 1.66 7.94
N THR A 45 -9.04 1.92 8.45
CA THR A 45 -8.31 0.99 9.33
C THR A 45 -8.36 1.42 10.80
N GLY A 46 -8.73 2.66 11.05
CA GLY A 46 -8.80 3.23 12.40
C GLY A 46 -7.46 3.49 13.07
N ILE A 47 -6.36 3.50 12.33
CA ILE A 47 -5.02 3.78 12.87
C ILE A 47 -4.34 4.96 12.17
N ALA A 48 -3.50 5.64 12.92
CA ALA A 48 -2.49 6.57 12.43
C ALA A 48 -1.11 6.09 12.88
N ILE A 49 -0.07 6.47 12.16
CA ILE A 49 1.30 6.00 12.42
C ILE A 49 2.31 7.15 12.52
N GLU A 50 3.38 6.91 13.28
CA GLU A 50 4.61 7.70 13.19
C GLU A 50 5.73 6.78 12.71
N LEU A 51 6.20 7.04 11.51
CA LEU A 51 7.27 6.26 10.89
C LEU A 51 8.63 6.58 11.50
N PRO A 52 9.54 5.60 11.55
CA PRO A 52 10.95 5.86 11.83
C PRO A 52 11.52 6.84 10.81
N GLN A 53 12.51 7.62 11.22
CA GLN A 53 13.18 8.59 10.37
C GLN A 53 13.74 7.96 9.08
N ASN A 54 13.59 8.66 7.96
CA ASN A 54 14.05 8.23 6.64
C ASN A 54 13.39 6.95 6.12
N THR A 55 12.13 6.71 6.52
CA THR A 55 11.32 5.61 6.00
C THR A 55 9.99 6.11 5.45
N GLU A 56 9.39 5.27 4.62
CA GLU A 56 8.00 5.36 4.18
C GLU A 56 7.27 4.07 4.55
N ALA A 57 5.95 4.10 4.56
CA ALA A 57 5.15 2.89 4.51
C ALA A 57 4.52 2.75 3.12
N GLN A 58 4.54 1.55 2.57
CA GLN A 58 3.87 1.22 1.33
C GLN A 58 2.67 0.32 1.61
N VAL A 59 1.49 0.78 1.21
CA VAL A 59 0.26 -0.02 1.27
C VAL A 59 0.16 -0.83 -0.02
N ARG A 60 0.22 -2.15 0.13
CA ARG A 60 0.25 -3.12 -0.97
C ARG A 60 -0.93 -4.08 -0.88
N PRO A 61 -1.38 -4.65 -2.01
CA PRO A 61 -2.45 -5.63 -2.01
C PRO A 61 -2.03 -6.95 -1.35
N ARG A 62 -3.02 -7.74 -0.95
CA ARG A 62 -2.83 -9.12 -0.51
C ARG A 62 -3.01 -10.05 -1.70
N SER A 63 -2.07 -10.97 -1.88
CA SER A 63 -2.06 -11.92 -3.00
C SER A 63 -3.31 -12.80 -3.05
N GLY A 64 -3.81 -13.21 -1.88
CA GLY A 64 -5.03 -14.05 -1.80
C GLY A 64 -6.28 -13.32 -2.29
N LEU A 65 -6.45 -12.03 -1.95
CA LEU A 65 -7.56 -11.22 -2.45
C LEU A 65 -7.43 -10.95 -3.95
N ALA A 66 -6.21 -10.70 -4.42
CA ALA A 66 -5.95 -10.49 -5.83
C ALA A 66 -6.28 -11.75 -6.66
N LEU A 67 -5.77 -12.90 -6.24
CA LEU A 67 -5.92 -14.15 -6.99
C LEU A 67 -7.37 -14.66 -6.98
N LYS A 68 -8.03 -14.67 -5.82
CA LYS A 68 -9.35 -15.30 -5.65
C LYS A 68 -10.51 -14.38 -6.00
N HIS A 69 -10.34 -13.07 -5.83
CA HIS A 69 -11.45 -12.10 -5.91
C HIS A 69 -11.16 -10.93 -6.83
N GLN A 70 -9.96 -10.85 -7.43
CA GLN A 70 -9.53 -9.73 -8.29
C GLN A 70 -9.65 -8.37 -7.57
N ILE A 71 -9.40 -8.38 -6.25
CA ILE A 71 -9.34 -7.19 -5.41
C ILE A 71 -7.89 -6.75 -5.27
N THR A 72 -7.64 -5.47 -5.51
CA THR A 72 -6.32 -4.88 -5.33
C THR A 72 -6.40 -3.49 -4.71
N VAL A 73 -5.28 -2.96 -4.30
CA VAL A 73 -5.14 -1.55 -3.88
C VAL A 73 -4.99 -0.71 -5.14
N LEU A 74 -5.93 0.23 -5.35
CA LEU A 74 -6.03 1.00 -6.60
C LEU A 74 -4.76 1.78 -6.92
N ASN A 75 -4.14 2.38 -5.91
CA ASN A 75 -2.92 3.19 -6.03
C ASN A 75 -1.64 2.43 -5.65
N THR A 76 -1.67 1.10 -5.70
CA THR A 76 -0.51 0.29 -5.28
C THR A 76 0.77 0.62 -6.06
N PRO A 77 1.92 0.74 -5.39
CA PRO A 77 2.10 0.81 -3.95
C PRO A 77 1.68 2.18 -3.38
N GLY A 78 0.70 2.18 -2.48
CA GLY A 78 0.24 3.40 -1.83
C GLY A 78 1.32 3.96 -0.92
N THR A 79 1.65 5.24 -1.06
CA THR A 79 2.71 5.88 -0.29
C THR A 79 2.15 6.54 0.97
N VAL A 80 2.74 6.21 2.11
CA VAL A 80 2.54 6.92 3.38
C VAL A 80 3.85 7.59 3.76
N ASP A 81 3.85 8.91 3.76
CA ASP A 81 5.04 9.71 4.04
C ASP A 81 5.37 9.73 5.54
N GLU A 82 6.66 9.92 5.85
CA GLU A 82 7.19 9.99 7.22
C GLU A 82 6.43 11.00 8.09
N GLY A 83 6.06 12.15 7.51
CA GLY A 83 5.37 13.23 8.21
C GLY A 83 3.85 13.12 8.25
N TYR A 84 3.25 12.11 7.61
CA TYR A 84 1.80 11.96 7.59
C TYR A 84 1.28 11.49 8.96
N ARG A 85 0.26 12.18 9.49
CA ARG A 85 -0.36 11.89 10.79
C ARG A 85 -1.84 11.57 10.70
N GLY A 86 -2.39 11.49 9.48
CA GLY A 86 -3.77 11.11 9.26
C GLY A 86 -3.99 9.60 9.38
N GLU A 87 -5.26 9.21 9.26
CA GLU A 87 -5.64 7.80 9.24
C GLU A 87 -5.03 7.08 8.04
N ILE A 88 -4.59 5.85 8.27
CA ILE A 88 -4.20 4.94 7.18
C ILE A 88 -5.46 4.39 6.55
N GLY A 89 -5.81 4.89 5.37
CA GLY A 89 -6.89 4.40 4.55
C GLY A 89 -6.38 3.49 3.44
N VAL A 90 -7.18 2.50 3.07
CA VAL A 90 -6.86 1.58 1.98
C VAL A 90 -7.88 1.75 0.87
N ILE A 91 -7.42 2.12 -0.33
CA ILE A 91 -8.29 2.27 -1.49
C ILE A 91 -8.32 0.95 -2.25
N LEU A 92 -9.40 0.18 -2.09
CA LEU A 92 -9.57 -1.09 -2.80
C LEU A 92 -10.42 -0.89 -4.06
N ILE A 93 -10.04 -1.57 -5.13
CA ILE A 93 -10.81 -1.68 -6.37
C ILE A 93 -11.16 -3.14 -6.64
N ASN A 94 -12.38 -3.36 -7.15
CA ASN A 94 -12.87 -4.67 -7.53
C ASN A 94 -12.81 -4.82 -9.07
N HIS A 95 -11.83 -5.57 -9.54
CA HIS A 95 -11.70 -5.96 -10.95
C HIS A 95 -12.43 -7.26 -11.29
N GLY A 96 -13.09 -7.87 -10.31
CA GLY A 96 -13.86 -9.09 -10.49
C GLY A 96 -15.24 -8.86 -11.10
N LYS A 97 -16.01 -9.93 -11.17
CA LYS A 97 -17.35 -9.94 -11.75
C LYS A 97 -18.47 -9.94 -10.70
N ASN A 98 -18.12 -10.16 -9.45
CA ASN A 98 -19.06 -10.23 -8.33
C ASN A 98 -18.80 -9.12 -7.33
N THR A 99 -19.86 -8.63 -6.67
CA THR A 99 -19.72 -7.73 -5.54
C THR A 99 -18.87 -8.39 -4.45
N PHE A 100 -17.88 -7.66 -3.93
CA PHE A 100 -17.03 -8.13 -2.85
C PHE A 100 -17.45 -7.52 -1.51
N GLN A 101 -17.65 -8.38 -0.52
CA GLN A 101 -18.05 -7.96 0.82
C GLN A 101 -16.82 -7.73 1.69
N ILE A 102 -16.64 -6.51 2.19
CA ILE A 102 -15.69 -6.18 3.25
C ILE A 102 -16.42 -6.32 4.59
N CYS A 103 -15.80 -7.04 5.52
CA CYS A 103 -16.30 -7.19 6.89
C CYS A 103 -15.30 -6.57 7.87
N ARG A 104 -15.82 -6.00 8.96
CA ARG A 104 -14.98 -5.52 10.06
C ARG A 104 -14.05 -6.63 10.57
N GLY A 105 -12.78 -6.29 10.77
CA GLY A 105 -11.75 -7.25 11.17
C GLY A 105 -11.11 -8.03 10.02
N MET A 106 -11.62 -7.88 8.80
CA MET A 106 -11.03 -8.52 7.63
C MET A 106 -9.67 -7.88 7.29
N LYS A 107 -8.68 -8.71 7.02
CA LYS A 107 -7.38 -8.28 6.48
C LYS A 107 -7.55 -7.87 5.02
N ILE A 108 -7.33 -6.59 4.71
CA ILE A 108 -7.64 -5.99 3.39
C ILE A 108 -6.42 -5.61 2.58
N ALA A 109 -5.30 -5.41 3.23
CA ALA A 109 -4.03 -5.00 2.60
C ALA A 109 -2.88 -5.37 3.52
N GLN A 110 -1.67 -5.09 3.07
CA GLN A 110 -0.46 -5.18 3.89
C GLN A 110 0.34 -3.89 3.77
N MET A 111 1.06 -3.55 4.84
CA MET A 111 1.89 -2.36 4.91
C MET A 111 3.34 -2.77 5.09
N VAL A 112 4.22 -2.30 4.21
CA VAL A 112 5.65 -2.60 4.25
C VAL A 112 6.42 -1.32 4.54
N ILE A 113 7.31 -1.35 5.53
CA ILE A 113 8.17 -0.20 5.86
C ILE A 113 9.44 -0.28 5.00
N MET A 114 9.70 0.80 4.26
CA MET A 114 10.81 0.87 3.32
C MET A 114 11.71 2.08 3.62
N PRO A 115 13.04 1.96 3.39
CA PRO A 115 13.92 3.11 3.46
C PRO A 115 13.63 4.07 2.30
N VAL A 116 13.79 5.37 2.55
CA VAL A 116 13.63 6.43 1.56
C VAL A 116 14.95 7.14 1.32
N ILE A 117 15.36 7.19 0.07
CA ILE A 117 16.48 8.00 -0.39
C ILE A 117 15.92 9.32 -0.92
N ARG A 118 16.30 10.43 -0.29
CA ARG A 118 15.94 11.77 -0.77
C ARG A 118 17.09 12.34 -1.57
N VAL A 119 16.77 12.87 -2.74
CA VAL A 119 17.74 13.41 -3.66
C VAL A 119 17.57 14.92 -3.80
N GLU A 120 18.65 15.61 -4.07
CA GLU A 120 18.63 16.98 -4.59
C GLU A 120 18.38 16.92 -6.10
N VAL A 121 17.42 17.69 -6.58
CA VAL A 121 17.07 17.71 -8.01
C VAL A 121 17.92 18.78 -8.69
N GLU A 122 18.68 18.36 -9.70
CA GLU A 122 19.50 19.22 -10.53
C GLU A 122 19.06 19.13 -11.99
N GLU A 123 18.77 20.28 -12.60
CA GLU A 123 18.53 20.36 -14.04
C GLU A 123 19.87 20.32 -14.79
N ILE A 124 19.98 19.40 -15.75
CA ILE A 124 21.15 19.31 -16.63
C ILE A 124 20.73 19.57 -18.08
N THR A 125 21.68 20.04 -18.90
CA THR A 125 21.43 20.34 -20.31
C THR A 125 21.92 19.24 -21.25
N GLU A 126 22.68 18.28 -20.74
CA GLU A 126 23.25 17.18 -21.52
C GLU A 126 23.26 15.89 -20.69
N MET A 127 22.81 14.79 -21.29
CA MET A 127 22.82 13.47 -20.68
C MET A 127 24.12 12.73 -20.98
N SER A 128 24.59 11.93 -20.03
CA SER A 128 25.69 10.99 -20.27
C SER A 128 25.30 9.92 -21.29
N VAL A 129 26.24 9.45 -22.08
CA VAL A 129 26.06 8.43 -23.10
C VAL A 129 26.16 7.05 -22.46
N THR A 130 25.21 6.15 -22.79
CA THR A 130 25.23 4.74 -22.37
C THR A 130 25.00 3.83 -23.58
N VAL A 131 25.39 2.53 -23.45
CA VAL A 131 25.16 1.53 -24.51
C VAL A 131 23.65 1.34 -24.76
N ARG A 132 22.83 1.38 -23.72
CA ARG A 132 21.37 1.24 -23.85
C ARG A 132 20.72 2.46 -24.49
N GLY A 133 21.24 3.67 -24.21
CA GLY A 133 20.64 4.92 -24.68
C GLY A 133 19.18 5.05 -24.29
N ALA A 134 18.34 5.41 -25.24
CA ALA A 134 16.90 5.59 -25.07
C ALA A 134 16.08 4.29 -25.23
N GLY A 135 16.71 3.13 -25.33
CA GLY A 135 16.01 1.85 -25.51
C GLY A 135 15.12 1.49 -24.32
N GLY A 136 13.84 1.25 -24.61
CA GLY A 136 12.80 0.85 -23.65
C GLY A 136 11.65 0.20 -24.39
N PHE A 137 10.54 -0.05 -23.69
CA PHE A 137 9.29 -0.56 -24.28
C PHE A 137 9.47 -1.78 -25.19
N GLY A 138 10.18 -2.82 -24.70
CA GLY A 138 10.43 -4.03 -25.46
C GLY A 138 11.71 -4.02 -26.28
N SER A 139 12.66 -3.10 -26.01
CA SER A 139 13.96 -3.05 -26.69
C SER A 139 14.82 -4.32 -26.48
N THR A 140 14.49 -5.14 -25.48
CA THR A 140 15.16 -6.42 -25.20
C THR A 140 14.47 -7.63 -25.82
N GLY A 141 13.40 -7.43 -26.58
CA GLY A 141 12.58 -8.46 -27.21
C GLY A 141 11.15 -8.52 -26.68
N ALA A 142 10.31 -9.23 -27.37
CA ALA A 142 8.89 -9.37 -27.01
C ALA A 142 8.67 -10.36 -25.88
#